data_905bf7b80958f89f3dd125da14449ae4
#
_entry.id   905bf7b80958f89f3dd125da14449ae4
#
_cell.length_a   1.000
_cell.length_b   1.000
_cell.length_c   1.000
_cell.angle_alpha   90.00
_cell.angle_beta   90.00
_cell.angle_gamma   90.00
#
_symmetry.space_group_name_H-M   'P 1'
#
loop_
_entity.id
_entity.type
_entity.pdbx_description
1 polymer ?
#
loop_
_entity_poly.entity_id
_entity_poly.type
_entity_poly.pdbx_seq_one_letter_code
_entity_poly.pdbx_strand_id
1 'polypeptide(L)'
;MEEKKNMTKNRRKWAEYYDLPEIKKIRKQILDNYSNKLQFIEETHQYFLDGVEYTCVSDIVKRWETADREAMLEGCAKKAKWKKDYKYYGMSKDEIRELWDKSSKEACDFGTLVHGFGESMFYWAIGEDDKILPEYKEQFATGEPIAKNKHEEAVIQFWKDIPESFVPVLAETKVFNTKGTPYAGTFDILFYYYKGKNDPRNGLVLMDWKTNGAITNDYIRDNGKMMKPPFNDIFDDALGHYQLQLSLYQQCIENLGLKVIGRRVIWLLPDGSYEKIKMKDEVERLRFALNINKE
;
A
#
# COMPACT_ATOMS: atom_id res chain seq x y z
N MET A 1 -12.83 35.05 9.59
CA MET A 1 -11.62 35.44 8.85
C MET A 1 -10.34 34.83 9.43
N GLU A 2 -10.24 34.63 10.74
CA GLU A 2 -9.11 33.89 11.37
C GLU A 2 -9.09 32.39 11.04
N GLU A 3 -10.24 31.72 10.98
CA GLU A 3 -10.31 30.32 10.56
C GLU A 3 -9.81 30.09 9.13
N LYS A 4 -10.13 30.98 8.17
CA LYS A 4 -9.59 30.90 6.81
C LYS A 4 -8.07 31.11 6.74
N LYS A 5 -7.49 31.89 7.67
CA LYS A 5 -6.02 32.07 7.75
C LYS A 5 -5.30 30.84 8.34
N ASN A 6 -5.94 30.11 9.26
CA ASN A 6 -5.39 28.88 9.82
C ASN A 6 -5.48 27.71 8.82
N MET A 7 -6.56 27.62 8.04
CA MET A 7 -6.72 26.64 6.96
C MET A 7 -5.60 26.73 5.92
N THR A 8 -5.23 27.95 5.50
CA THR A 8 -4.13 28.18 4.54
C THR A 8 -2.76 27.79 5.12
N LYS A 9 -2.58 27.79 6.42
CA LYS A 9 -1.31 27.46 7.08
C LYS A 9 -1.04 25.95 7.08
N ASN A 10 -2.04 25.11 7.33
CA ASN A 10 -1.91 23.66 7.29
C ASN A 10 -1.73 23.10 5.87
N ARG A 11 -2.42 23.68 4.89
CA ARG A 11 -2.31 23.31 3.47
C ARG A 11 -1.00 23.72 2.82
N ARG A 12 -0.31 24.72 3.36
CA ARG A 12 1.01 25.19 2.89
C ARG A 12 2.18 24.52 3.62
N LYS A 13 1.90 23.57 4.49
CA LYS A 13 2.90 22.91 5.33
C LYS A 13 4.10 22.39 4.52
N TRP A 14 3.86 21.88 3.31
CA TRP A 14 4.90 21.34 2.43
C TRP A 14 5.20 22.19 1.18
N ALA A 15 4.53 23.31 0.97
CA ALA A 15 4.66 24.08 -0.26
C ALA A 15 6.11 24.51 -0.56
N GLU A 16 6.87 24.88 0.47
CA GLU A 16 8.29 25.26 0.32
C GLU A 16 9.19 24.07 0.02
N TYR A 17 8.87 22.90 0.60
CA TYR A 17 9.68 21.68 0.47
C TYR A 17 9.34 20.91 -0.81
N TYR A 18 8.07 20.89 -1.21
CA TYR A 18 7.61 20.16 -2.39
C TYR A 18 8.29 20.64 -3.67
N ASP A 19 8.63 21.92 -3.72
CA ASP A 19 9.32 22.56 -4.85
C ASP A 19 10.85 22.52 -4.77
N LEU A 20 11.44 21.94 -3.74
CA LEU A 20 12.88 21.76 -3.67
C LEU A 20 13.43 21.04 -4.92
N PRO A 21 14.57 21.53 -5.50
CA PRO A 21 15.14 20.91 -6.70
C PRO A 21 15.41 19.41 -6.55
N GLU A 22 15.81 18.99 -5.36
CA GLU A 22 16.05 17.58 -4.99
C GLU A 22 14.77 16.75 -5.12
N ILE A 23 13.65 17.24 -4.59
CA ILE A 23 12.36 16.54 -4.63
C ILE A 23 11.81 16.51 -6.06
N LYS A 24 11.90 17.62 -6.79
CA LYS A 24 11.54 17.66 -8.22
C LYS A 24 12.35 16.66 -9.05
N LYS A 25 13.63 16.53 -8.77
CA LYS A 25 14.51 15.56 -9.43
C LYS A 25 14.07 14.12 -9.15
N ILE A 26 13.80 13.80 -7.89
CA ILE A 26 13.34 12.45 -7.48
C ILE A 26 12.02 12.11 -8.18
N ARG A 27 11.01 13.01 -8.14
CA ARG A 27 9.73 12.80 -8.83
C ARG A 27 9.92 12.53 -10.32
N LYS A 28 10.66 13.43 -11.00
CA LYS A 28 10.92 13.28 -12.43
C LYS A 28 11.60 11.95 -12.74
N GLN A 29 12.60 11.57 -11.95
CA GLN A 29 13.35 10.33 -12.15
C GLN A 29 12.45 9.09 -12.01
N ILE A 30 11.56 9.05 -11.03
CA ILE A 30 10.63 7.92 -10.84
C ILE A 30 9.59 7.89 -11.97
N LEU A 31 8.95 9.01 -12.27
CA LEU A 31 7.90 9.08 -13.30
C LEU A 31 8.45 8.73 -14.70
N ASP A 32 9.59 9.28 -15.09
CA ASP A 32 10.17 9.06 -16.41
C ASP A 32 10.69 7.60 -16.60
N ASN A 33 11.12 6.95 -15.53
CA ASN A 33 11.62 5.59 -15.63
C ASN A 33 10.52 4.53 -15.46
N TYR A 34 9.42 4.85 -14.80
CA TYR A 34 8.38 3.88 -14.45
C TYR A 34 6.98 4.27 -14.94
N SER A 35 6.29 5.17 -14.25
CA SER A 35 4.85 5.41 -14.47
C SER A 35 4.49 5.81 -15.89
N ASN A 36 5.34 6.60 -16.55
CA ASN A 36 5.08 7.05 -17.92
C ASN A 36 5.26 5.95 -18.98
N LYS A 37 5.83 4.81 -18.60
CA LYS A 37 6.09 3.68 -19.51
C LYS A 37 5.14 2.53 -19.30
N LEU A 38 4.59 2.38 -18.08
CA LEU A 38 3.79 1.23 -17.69
C LEU A 38 2.31 1.51 -17.93
N GLN A 39 1.68 0.72 -18.78
CA GLN A 39 0.22 0.70 -18.93
C GLN A 39 -0.38 -0.15 -17.81
N PHE A 40 -1.47 0.32 -17.22
CA PHE A 40 -2.26 -0.42 -16.24
C PHE A 40 -3.70 -0.48 -16.71
N ILE A 41 -4.28 -1.68 -16.67
CA ILE A 41 -5.70 -1.94 -16.97
C ILE A 41 -6.39 -2.21 -15.64
N GLU A 42 -7.19 -1.25 -15.19
CA GLU A 42 -7.82 -1.27 -13.87
C GLU A 42 -8.81 -2.43 -13.72
N GLU A 43 -9.65 -2.68 -14.75
CA GLU A 43 -10.69 -3.71 -14.72
C GLU A 43 -10.15 -5.13 -14.50
N THR A 44 -8.94 -5.41 -15.01
CA THR A 44 -8.28 -6.71 -14.89
C THR A 44 -7.09 -6.70 -13.95
N HIS A 45 -6.74 -5.53 -13.42
CA HIS A 45 -5.57 -5.31 -12.55
C HIS A 45 -4.26 -5.81 -13.18
N GLN A 46 -4.09 -5.56 -14.48
CA GLN A 46 -2.94 -6.03 -15.27
C GLN A 46 -2.00 -4.89 -15.63
N TYR A 47 -0.71 -5.18 -15.60
CA TYR A 47 0.37 -4.25 -15.94
C TYR A 47 1.05 -4.69 -17.24
N PHE A 48 1.25 -3.74 -18.18
CA PHE A 48 1.94 -4.00 -19.44
C PHE A 48 3.09 -3.01 -19.65
N LEU A 49 4.24 -3.52 -20.05
CA LEU A 49 5.38 -2.74 -20.53
C LEU A 49 5.68 -3.18 -21.97
N ASP A 50 5.61 -2.25 -22.91
CA ASP A 50 5.82 -2.52 -24.35
C ASP A 50 4.98 -3.69 -24.86
N GLY A 51 3.74 -3.82 -24.40
CA GLY A 51 2.81 -4.89 -24.77
C GLY A 51 3.06 -6.24 -24.08
N VAL A 52 4.03 -6.34 -23.21
CA VAL A 52 4.32 -7.56 -22.42
C VAL A 52 3.69 -7.43 -21.05
N GLU A 53 2.91 -8.43 -20.64
CA GLU A 53 2.30 -8.48 -19.31
C GLU A 53 3.33 -8.78 -18.22
N TYR A 54 3.26 -8.02 -17.13
CA TYR A 54 4.11 -8.17 -15.95
C TYR A 54 3.32 -8.74 -14.78
N THR A 55 3.92 -9.70 -14.07
CA THR A 55 3.31 -10.27 -12.85
C THR A 55 3.09 -9.18 -11.81
N CYS A 56 1.89 -9.09 -11.25
CA CYS A 56 1.60 -8.14 -10.18
C CYS A 56 2.43 -8.45 -8.92
N VAL A 57 2.86 -7.42 -8.20
CA VAL A 57 3.62 -7.56 -6.95
C VAL A 57 2.91 -8.47 -5.95
N SER A 58 1.58 -8.37 -5.82
CA SER A 58 0.81 -9.24 -4.94
C SER A 58 0.93 -10.72 -5.33
N ASP A 59 0.96 -11.04 -6.62
CA ASP A 59 1.09 -12.41 -7.11
C ASP A 59 2.54 -12.93 -6.97
N ILE A 60 3.53 -12.04 -7.04
CA ILE A 60 4.91 -12.40 -6.67
C ILE A 60 4.96 -12.84 -5.20
N VAL A 61 4.35 -12.07 -4.28
CA VAL A 61 4.33 -12.40 -2.84
C VAL A 61 3.64 -13.73 -2.58
N LYS A 62 2.53 -14.02 -3.26
CA LYS A 62 1.78 -15.30 -3.14
C LYS A 62 2.62 -16.54 -3.44
N ARG A 63 3.74 -16.45 -4.16
CA ARG A 63 4.62 -17.60 -4.42
C ARG A 63 5.16 -18.23 -3.13
N TRP A 64 5.27 -17.45 -2.08
CA TRP A 64 5.77 -17.90 -0.78
C TRP A 64 4.67 -18.19 0.24
N GLU A 65 3.40 -18.02 -0.12
CA GLU A 65 2.28 -18.44 0.72
C GLU A 65 2.26 -19.95 0.92
N THR A 66 1.96 -20.38 2.13
CA THR A 66 1.72 -21.80 2.49
C THR A 66 0.23 -22.12 2.59
N ALA A 67 -0.61 -21.08 2.66
CA ALA A 67 -2.05 -21.23 2.73
C ALA A 67 -2.61 -21.84 1.44
N ASP A 68 -3.37 -22.94 1.58
CA ASP A 68 -4.14 -23.56 0.50
C ASP A 68 -5.62 -23.25 0.72
N ARG A 69 -6.15 -22.33 -0.10
CA ARG A 69 -7.53 -21.88 -0.01
C ARG A 69 -8.52 -23.03 -0.20
N GLU A 70 -8.26 -23.97 -1.10
CA GLU A 70 -9.15 -25.10 -1.36
C GLU A 70 -9.14 -26.08 -0.17
N ALA A 71 -7.98 -26.37 0.38
CA ALA A 71 -7.88 -27.18 1.60
C ALA A 71 -8.59 -26.52 2.79
N MET A 72 -8.49 -25.20 2.92
CA MET A 72 -9.22 -24.44 3.94
C MET A 72 -10.73 -24.52 3.74
N LEU A 73 -11.24 -24.37 2.50
CA LEU A 73 -12.66 -24.51 2.15
C LEU A 73 -13.17 -25.92 2.48
N GLU A 74 -12.41 -26.95 2.15
CA GLU A 74 -12.76 -28.34 2.50
C GLU A 74 -12.84 -28.55 4.00
N GLY A 75 -11.88 -28.00 4.75
CA GLY A 75 -11.89 -28.04 6.22
C GLY A 75 -13.12 -27.35 6.80
N CYS A 76 -13.48 -26.19 6.27
CA CYS A 76 -14.66 -25.44 6.68
C CYS A 76 -15.95 -26.21 6.34
N ALA A 77 -16.07 -26.78 5.14
CA ALA A 77 -17.24 -27.54 4.71
C ALA A 77 -17.41 -28.85 5.50
N LYS A 78 -16.31 -29.54 5.84
CA LYS A 78 -16.37 -30.72 6.75
C LYS A 78 -16.90 -30.31 8.12
N LYS A 79 -16.40 -29.21 8.70
CA LYS A 79 -16.82 -28.69 10.01
C LYS A 79 -18.27 -28.20 10.00
N ALA A 80 -18.74 -27.62 8.93
CA ALA A 80 -20.11 -27.14 8.73
C ALA A 80 -21.17 -28.24 8.83
N LYS A 81 -20.82 -29.50 8.54
CA LYS A 81 -21.75 -30.64 8.58
C LYS A 81 -22.14 -31.06 9.97
N TRP A 82 -21.31 -30.85 10.99
CA TRP A 82 -21.52 -31.42 12.32
C TRP A 82 -21.45 -30.42 13.47
N LYS A 83 -20.71 -29.28 13.32
CA LYS A 83 -20.51 -28.33 14.40
C LYS A 83 -21.60 -27.25 14.38
N LYS A 84 -22.65 -27.40 15.21
CA LYS A 84 -23.86 -26.55 15.22
C LYS A 84 -23.58 -25.07 15.54
N ASP A 85 -22.57 -24.77 16.36
CA ASP A 85 -22.13 -23.42 16.72
C ASP A 85 -21.12 -22.82 15.73
N TYR A 86 -20.84 -23.52 14.62
CA TYR A 86 -19.90 -23.02 13.61
C TYR A 86 -20.59 -22.04 12.67
N LYS A 87 -19.94 -20.90 12.40
CA LYS A 87 -20.52 -19.83 11.58
C LYS A 87 -21.01 -20.26 10.17
N TYR A 88 -20.53 -21.39 9.67
CA TYR A 88 -20.95 -21.97 8.38
C TYR A 88 -21.82 -23.21 8.54
N TYR A 89 -22.36 -23.49 9.74
CA TYR A 89 -23.18 -24.69 9.96
C TYR A 89 -24.31 -24.82 8.96
N GLY A 90 -24.43 -26.00 8.32
CA GLY A 90 -25.42 -26.30 7.30
C GLY A 90 -25.07 -25.82 5.88
N MET A 91 -24.00 -25.05 5.68
CA MET A 91 -23.58 -24.58 4.38
C MET A 91 -22.77 -25.63 3.61
N SER A 92 -22.98 -25.70 2.31
CA SER A 92 -22.15 -26.45 1.36
C SER A 92 -20.78 -25.76 1.13
N LYS A 93 -19.84 -26.46 0.50
CA LYS A 93 -18.54 -25.90 0.12
C LYS A 93 -18.71 -24.71 -0.84
N ASP A 94 -19.64 -24.80 -1.77
CA ASP A 94 -19.85 -23.74 -2.77
C ASP A 94 -20.48 -22.50 -2.15
N GLU A 95 -21.47 -22.65 -1.24
CA GLU A 95 -22.01 -21.50 -0.50
C GLU A 95 -20.95 -20.81 0.37
N ILE A 96 -20.03 -21.56 0.99
CA ILE A 96 -18.92 -20.97 1.74
C ILE A 96 -17.96 -20.24 0.80
N ARG A 97 -17.68 -20.80 -0.39
CA ARG A 97 -16.83 -20.16 -1.41
C ARG A 97 -17.45 -18.84 -1.87
N GLU A 98 -18.71 -18.83 -2.25
CA GLU A 98 -19.44 -17.64 -2.68
C GLU A 98 -19.44 -16.55 -1.60
N LEU A 99 -19.64 -16.93 -0.34
CA LEU A 99 -19.57 -16.01 0.79
C LEU A 99 -18.17 -15.38 0.93
N TRP A 100 -17.11 -16.19 0.77
CA TRP A 100 -15.74 -15.69 0.85
C TRP A 100 -15.40 -14.79 -0.33
N ASP A 101 -15.82 -15.14 -1.54
CA ASP A 101 -15.60 -14.33 -2.75
C ASP A 101 -16.31 -12.99 -2.63
N LYS A 102 -17.56 -12.99 -2.17
CA LYS A 102 -18.33 -11.78 -1.92
C LYS A 102 -17.64 -10.88 -0.88
N SER A 103 -17.27 -11.45 0.28
CA SER A 103 -16.58 -10.68 1.33
C SER A 103 -15.24 -10.12 0.86
N SER A 104 -14.48 -10.90 0.07
CA SER A 104 -13.21 -10.44 -0.51
C SER A 104 -13.44 -9.28 -1.48
N LYS A 105 -14.45 -9.39 -2.35
CA LYS A 105 -14.80 -8.31 -3.29
C LYS A 105 -15.21 -7.03 -2.56
N GLU A 106 -16.11 -7.14 -1.57
CA GLU A 106 -16.55 -5.98 -0.77
C GLU A 106 -15.37 -5.31 -0.06
N ALA A 107 -14.43 -6.09 0.48
CA ALA A 107 -13.22 -5.55 1.12
C ALA A 107 -12.29 -4.86 0.12
N CYS A 108 -12.12 -5.43 -1.09
CA CYS A 108 -11.33 -4.80 -2.15
C CYS A 108 -11.97 -3.49 -2.63
N ASP A 109 -13.29 -3.51 -2.92
CA ASP A 109 -14.03 -2.33 -3.38
C ASP A 109 -13.95 -1.20 -2.33
N PHE A 110 -14.11 -1.54 -1.05
CA PHE A 110 -13.96 -0.59 0.05
C PHE A 110 -12.52 -0.06 0.18
N GLY A 111 -11.52 -0.94 0.06
CA GLY A 111 -10.11 -0.55 0.06
C GLY A 111 -9.81 0.46 -1.05
N THR A 112 -10.28 0.20 -2.27
CA THR A 112 -10.11 1.11 -3.43
C THR A 112 -10.69 2.49 -3.15
N LEU A 113 -11.88 2.58 -2.54
CA LEU A 113 -12.46 3.87 -2.14
C LEU A 113 -11.57 4.62 -1.14
N VAL A 114 -11.04 3.94 -0.14
CA VAL A 114 -10.18 4.60 0.86
C VAL A 114 -8.83 5.02 0.26
N HIS A 115 -8.24 4.23 -0.64
CA HIS A 115 -7.01 4.59 -1.37
C HIS A 115 -7.24 5.82 -2.26
N GLY A 116 -8.34 5.88 -3.02
CA GLY A 116 -8.67 7.06 -3.83
C GLY A 116 -8.87 8.33 -2.99
N PHE A 117 -9.46 8.21 -1.80
CA PHE A 117 -9.50 9.31 -0.85
C PHE A 117 -8.10 9.71 -0.36
N GLY A 118 -7.24 8.73 -0.06
CA GLY A 118 -5.84 8.94 0.34
C GLY A 118 -5.02 9.64 -0.74
N GLU A 119 -5.19 9.27 -2.02
CA GLU A 119 -4.59 9.95 -3.17
C GLU A 119 -5.09 11.39 -3.28
N SER A 120 -6.40 11.61 -3.15
CA SER A 120 -6.99 12.96 -3.17
C SER A 120 -6.46 13.82 -2.01
N MET A 121 -6.28 13.25 -0.83
CA MET A 121 -5.62 13.91 0.31
C MET A 121 -4.17 14.31 0.01
N PHE A 122 -3.42 13.48 -0.73
CA PHE A 122 -2.07 13.84 -1.18
C PHE A 122 -2.11 15.08 -2.06
N TYR A 123 -2.95 15.12 -3.10
CA TYR A 123 -3.05 16.28 -3.99
C TYR A 123 -3.50 17.54 -3.26
N TRP A 124 -4.48 17.41 -2.36
CA TRP A 124 -4.91 18.52 -1.51
C TRP A 124 -3.77 19.05 -0.63
N ALA A 125 -2.99 18.16 -0.01
CA ALA A 125 -1.90 18.52 0.89
C ALA A 125 -0.76 19.28 0.20
N ILE A 126 -0.51 19.03 -1.08
CA ILE A 126 0.51 19.71 -1.88
C ILE A 126 -0.04 20.91 -2.69
N GLY A 127 -1.36 21.13 -2.66
CA GLY A 127 -2.02 22.24 -3.35
C GLY A 127 -2.32 22.01 -4.84
N GLU A 128 -2.31 20.76 -5.30
CA GLU A 128 -2.67 20.36 -6.68
C GLU A 128 -4.15 19.92 -6.77
N ASP A 129 -5.08 20.84 -6.42
CA ASP A 129 -6.52 20.55 -6.30
C ASP A 129 -7.17 20.10 -7.61
N ASP A 130 -6.62 20.48 -8.74
CA ASP A 130 -7.06 20.06 -10.07
C ASP A 130 -6.89 18.55 -10.29
N LYS A 131 -5.97 17.93 -9.56
CA LYS A 131 -5.70 16.48 -9.60
C LYS A 131 -6.53 15.66 -8.60
N ILE A 132 -7.29 16.31 -7.71
CA ILE A 132 -8.23 15.58 -6.83
C ILE A 132 -9.19 14.77 -7.70
N LEU A 133 -9.32 13.48 -7.39
CA LEU A 133 -10.15 12.56 -8.16
C LEU A 133 -11.60 13.04 -8.21
N PRO A 134 -12.29 12.93 -9.36
CA PRO A 134 -13.62 13.51 -9.58
C PRO A 134 -14.64 13.12 -8.52
N GLU A 135 -14.64 11.87 -8.08
CA GLU A 135 -15.57 11.30 -7.09
C GLU A 135 -15.38 11.86 -5.67
N TYR A 136 -14.23 12.48 -5.37
CA TYR A 136 -13.93 13.07 -4.06
C TYR A 136 -14.00 14.61 -4.05
N LYS A 137 -14.16 15.28 -5.19
CA LYS A 137 -14.13 16.75 -5.28
C LYS A 137 -15.05 17.44 -4.29
N GLU A 138 -16.25 16.91 -4.06
CA GLU A 138 -17.20 17.47 -3.09
C GLU A 138 -16.67 17.42 -1.65
N GLN A 139 -15.91 16.38 -1.29
CA GLN A 139 -15.31 16.21 0.04
C GLN A 139 -14.20 17.23 0.33
N PHE A 140 -13.65 17.87 -0.72
CA PHE A 140 -12.58 18.86 -0.62
C PHE A 140 -13.05 20.30 -0.96
N ALA A 141 -14.31 20.48 -1.37
CA ALA A 141 -14.82 21.75 -1.89
C ALA A 141 -14.85 22.89 -0.84
N THR A 142 -14.99 22.57 0.45
CA THR A 142 -15.08 23.56 1.54
C THR A 142 -13.74 24.05 2.06
N GLY A 143 -12.62 23.51 1.52
CA GLY A 143 -11.26 23.87 1.93
C GLY A 143 -10.67 22.97 3.02
N GLU A 144 -11.47 22.30 3.83
CA GLU A 144 -11.08 21.20 4.73
C GLU A 144 -11.68 19.91 4.20
N PRO A 145 -10.91 18.79 4.17
CA PRO A 145 -11.42 17.50 3.74
C PRO A 145 -12.52 16.99 4.67
N ILE A 146 -13.59 16.46 4.08
CA ILE A 146 -14.73 15.89 4.82
C ILE A 146 -14.74 14.38 4.58
N ALA A 147 -14.58 13.60 5.66
CA ALA A 147 -14.66 12.15 5.62
C ALA A 147 -16.11 11.67 5.53
N LYS A 148 -16.38 10.63 4.76
CA LYS A 148 -17.66 9.92 4.67
C LYS A 148 -17.71 8.66 5.54
N ASN A 149 -16.56 8.16 5.97
CA ASN A 149 -16.44 6.97 6.81
C ASN A 149 -15.24 7.08 7.77
N LYS A 150 -15.14 6.14 8.70
CA LYS A 150 -14.09 6.13 9.73
C LYS A 150 -12.67 5.95 9.17
N HIS A 151 -12.48 5.20 8.12
CA HIS A 151 -11.15 5.03 7.51
C HIS A 151 -10.68 6.32 6.82
N GLU A 152 -11.58 7.09 6.21
CA GLU A 152 -11.26 8.42 5.71
C GLU A 152 -10.95 9.41 6.84
N GLU A 153 -11.63 9.32 7.99
CA GLU A 153 -11.26 10.09 9.20
C GLU A 153 -9.82 9.75 9.62
N ALA A 154 -9.46 8.46 9.63
CA ALA A 154 -8.12 8.01 9.94
C ALA A 154 -7.05 8.54 8.95
N VAL A 155 -7.37 8.60 7.64
CA VAL A 155 -6.50 9.23 6.63
C VAL A 155 -6.31 10.71 6.92
N ILE A 156 -7.39 11.45 7.20
CA ILE A 156 -7.30 12.89 7.56
C ILE A 156 -6.44 13.06 8.81
N GLN A 157 -6.63 12.21 9.83
CA GLN A 157 -5.86 12.28 11.06
C GLN A 157 -4.37 12.00 10.82
N PHE A 158 -4.03 11.02 9.98
CA PHE A 158 -2.66 10.75 9.57
C PHE A 158 -1.99 12.00 8.95
N TRP A 159 -2.69 12.69 8.03
CA TRP A 159 -2.15 13.89 7.38
C TRP A 159 -1.99 15.07 8.36
N LYS A 160 -2.81 15.16 9.39
CA LYS A 160 -2.64 16.15 10.48
C LYS A 160 -1.41 15.84 11.35
N ASP A 161 -1.18 14.56 11.63
CA ASP A 161 -0.15 14.11 12.58
C ASP A 161 1.24 13.94 11.97
N ILE A 162 1.32 13.78 10.64
CA ILE A 162 2.62 13.54 10.00
C ILE A 162 3.50 14.79 10.12
N PRO A 163 4.77 14.65 10.59
CA PRO A 163 5.67 15.80 10.74
C PRO A 163 6.03 16.46 9.39
N GLU A 164 6.29 17.76 9.40
CA GLU A 164 6.72 18.53 8.21
C GLU A 164 7.98 17.97 7.55
N SER A 165 8.84 17.30 8.33
CA SER A 165 10.02 16.62 7.81
C SER A 165 9.72 15.43 6.88
N PHE A 166 8.48 14.96 6.81
CA PHE A 166 8.03 14.01 5.79
C PHE A 166 7.38 14.78 4.64
N VAL A 167 8.16 15.11 3.63
CA VAL A 167 7.70 15.85 2.46
C VAL A 167 7.05 14.88 1.48
N PRO A 168 5.78 15.07 1.10
CA PRO A 168 5.12 14.22 0.11
C PRO A 168 5.84 14.31 -1.24
N VAL A 169 6.05 13.18 -1.91
CA VAL A 169 6.77 13.11 -3.19
C VAL A 169 5.84 12.63 -4.31
N LEU A 170 5.24 11.47 -4.16
CA LEU A 170 4.37 10.82 -5.13
C LEU A 170 3.28 10.01 -4.43
N ALA A 171 2.12 9.88 -5.06
CA ALA A 171 1.06 8.96 -4.67
C ALA A 171 0.67 8.06 -5.84
N GLU A 172 0.06 6.90 -5.56
CA GLU A 172 -0.49 5.92 -6.52
C GLU A 172 0.41 5.74 -7.75
N THR A 173 1.70 5.45 -7.49
CA THR A 173 2.72 5.48 -8.51
C THR A 173 3.12 4.08 -8.95
N LYS A 174 2.98 3.82 -10.24
CA LYS A 174 3.35 2.56 -10.88
C LYS A 174 4.87 2.42 -10.98
N VAL A 175 5.36 1.22 -10.62
CA VAL A 175 6.77 0.83 -10.72
C VAL A 175 6.89 -0.59 -11.26
N PHE A 176 8.04 -0.93 -11.84
CA PHE A 176 8.29 -2.26 -12.36
C PHE A 176 9.77 -2.65 -12.23
N ASN A 177 10.01 -3.95 -12.28
CA ASN A 177 11.34 -4.53 -12.36
C ASN A 177 11.45 -5.42 -13.61
N THR A 178 12.51 -5.23 -14.39
CA THR A 178 12.78 -6.01 -15.61
C THR A 178 13.85 -7.08 -15.44
N LYS A 179 14.58 -7.06 -14.32
CA LYS A 179 15.73 -7.97 -14.09
C LYS A 179 15.27 -9.21 -13.34
N GLY A 180 15.84 -10.36 -13.68
CA GLY A 180 15.46 -11.65 -13.09
C GLY A 180 14.02 -11.99 -13.37
N THR A 181 13.21 -12.19 -12.32
CA THR A 181 11.76 -12.35 -12.47
C THR A 181 11.09 -10.99 -12.64
N PRO A 182 10.46 -10.68 -13.80
CA PRO A 182 9.78 -9.42 -14.02
C PRO A 182 8.53 -9.28 -13.15
N TYR A 183 8.29 -8.08 -12.64
CA TYR A 183 7.06 -7.74 -11.90
C TYR A 183 6.74 -6.24 -11.98
N ALA A 184 5.48 -5.89 -11.72
CA ALA A 184 5.01 -4.52 -11.65
C ALA A 184 4.00 -4.35 -10.53
N GLY A 185 3.78 -3.11 -10.10
CA GLY A 185 2.77 -2.76 -9.12
C GLY A 185 2.68 -1.25 -8.90
N THR A 186 1.78 -0.85 -8.03
CA THR A 186 1.57 0.54 -7.62
C THR A 186 1.82 0.68 -6.13
N PHE A 187 2.65 1.62 -5.72
CA PHE A 187 2.78 1.97 -4.31
C PHE A 187 1.86 3.15 -3.98
N ASP A 188 1.31 3.15 -2.77
CA ASP A 188 0.28 4.13 -2.39
C ASP A 188 0.87 5.52 -2.18
N ILE A 189 1.95 5.66 -1.39
CA ILE A 189 2.50 6.98 -1.10
C ILE A 189 4.01 6.93 -0.79
N LEU A 190 4.74 7.89 -1.34
CA LEU A 190 6.15 8.09 -1.14
C LEU A 190 6.41 9.45 -0.49
N PHE A 191 7.12 9.44 0.63
CA PHE A 191 7.63 10.63 1.29
C PHE A 191 9.14 10.74 1.17
N TYR A 192 9.65 11.96 1.19
CA TYR A 192 11.06 12.24 1.44
C TYR A 192 11.24 12.78 2.86
N TYR A 193 11.96 12.02 3.68
CA TYR A 193 12.32 12.47 5.00
C TYR A 193 13.46 13.48 4.88
N TYR A 194 13.17 14.74 5.18
CA TYR A 194 14.07 15.88 5.01
C TYR A 194 14.42 16.51 6.35
N LYS A 195 15.71 16.57 6.67
CA LYS A 195 16.27 17.18 7.89
C LYS A 195 17.13 18.40 7.61
N GLY A 196 17.27 18.75 6.34
CA GLY A 196 18.11 19.85 5.87
C GLY A 196 18.98 19.42 4.70
N LYS A 197 19.55 20.37 4.01
CA LYS A 197 20.39 20.10 2.83
C LYS A 197 21.61 19.26 3.22
N ASN A 198 21.83 18.17 2.47
CA ASN A 198 22.95 17.24 2.68
C ASN A 198 22.96 16.50 4.03
N ASP A 199 21.84 16.46 4.77
CA ASP A 199 21.76 15.64 5.98
C ASP A 199 21.80 14.14 5.61
N PRO A 200 22.71 13.32 6.21
CA PRO A 200 22.84 11.90 5.85
C PRO A 200 21.61 11.05 6.22
N ARG A 201 20.71 11.58 7.06
CA ARG A 201 19.46 10.93 7.44
C ARG A 201 18.37 11.12 6.39
N ASN A 202 18.55 12.02 5.41
CA ASN A 202 17.59 12.21 4.34
C ASN A 202 17.43 10.93 3.51
N GLY A 203 16.21 10.69 3.05
CA GLY A 203 15.90 9.55 2.20
C GLY A 203 14.40 9.31 2.05
N LEU A 204 14.07 8.38 1.19
CA LEU A 204 12.69 8.06 0.85
C LEU A 204 12.07 7.11 1.88
N VAL A 205 10.78 7.30 2.13
CA VAL A 205 9.98 6.45 3.01
C VAL A 205 8.72 6.04 2.25
N LEU A 206 8.57 4.75 1.99
CA LEU A 206 7.37 4.16 1.43
C LEU A 206 6.33 3.97 2.53
N MET A 207 5.09 4.35 2.25
CA MET A 207 3.97 4.08 3.13
C MET A 207 2.81 3.52 2.30
N ASP A 208 2.00 2.67 2.93
CA ASP A 208 0.96 1.89 2.26
C ASP A 208 -0.27 1.83 3.17
N TRP A 209 -1.44 2.18 2.62
CA TRP A 209 -2.70 2.19 3.34
C TRP A 209 -3.28 0.80 3.46
N LYS A 210 -3.75 0.42 4.64
CA LYS A 210 -4.44 -0.86 4.83
C LYS A 210 -5.70 -0.69 5.67
N THR A 211 -6.80 -1.27 5.17
CA THR A 211 -8.14 -1.21 5.77
C THR A 211 -8.58 -2.55 6.35
N ASN A 212 -7.68 -3.52 6.44
CA ASN A 212 -7.99 -4.86 6.97
C ASN A 212 -8.58 -4.77 8.38
N GLY A 213 -9.59 -5.56 8.67
CA GLY A 213 -10.13 -5.70 10.04
C GLY A 213 -9.13 -6.27 11.04
N ALA A 214 -8.18 -7.10 10.56
CA ALA A 214 -7.02 -7.56 11.31
C ALA A 214 -5.81 -7.64 10.38
N ILE A 215 -4.67 -7.14 10.82
CA ILE A 215 -3.42 -7.15 10.04
C ILE A 215 -2.54 -8.35 10.38
N THR A 216 -2.75 -8.95 11.52
CA THR A 216 -2.14 -10.20 11.96
C THR A 216 -3.19 -11.29 12.09
N ASN A 217 -2.78 -12.54 12.05
CA ASN A 217 -3.67 -13.68 12.20
C ASN A 217 -3.18 -14.57 13.37
N ASP A 218 -3.91 -14.54 14.49
CA ASP A 218 -3.54 -15.28 15.70
C ASP A 218 -3.43 -16.78 15.43
N TYR A 219 -4.35 -17.36 14.64
CA TYR A 219 -4.26 -18.79 14.29
C TYR A 219 -2.96 -19.13 13.53
N ILE A 220 -2.51 -18.25 12.63
CA ILE A 220 -1.25 -18.43 11.90
C ILE A 220 -0.07 -18.34 12.87
N ARG A 221 -0.07 -17.36 13.76
CA ARG A 221 1.00 -17.09 14.73
C ARG A 221 1.10 -18.15 15.81
N ASP A 222 -0.03 -18.54 16.40
CA ASP A 222 -0.08 -19.57 17.44
C ASP A 222 0.32 -20.97 16.92
N ASN A 223 0.11 -21.23 15.64
CA ASN A 223 0.51 -22.48 15.00
C ASN A 223 1.86 -22.39 14.25
N GLY A 224 2.58 -21.30 14.38
CA GLY A 224 3.91 -21.12 13.79
C GLY A 224 3.91 -21.25 12.25
N LYS A 225 2.84 -20.85 11.58
CA LYS A 225 2.74 -20.95 10.12
C LYS A 225 3.57 -19.85 9.47
N MET A 226 4.69 -20.24 8.91
CA MET A 226 5.61 -19.35 8.22
C MET A 226 5.44 -19.47 6.70
N MET A 227 5.90 -18.44 5.98
CA MET A 227 5.98 -18.47 4.52
C MET A 227 6.97 -19.54 4.05
N LYS A 228 6.94 -19.88 2.76
CA LYS A 228 7.94 -20.77 2.14
C LYS A 228 9.34 -20.14 2.11
N PRO A 229 10.42 -20.96 2.08
CA PRO A 229 11.77 -20.43 1.90
C PRO A 229 11.88 -19.52 0.66
N PRO A 230 12.70 -18.47 0.69
CA PRO A 230 13.64 -18.10 1.76
C PRO A 230 13.04 -17.27 2.90
N PHE A 231 11.71 -17.12 3.00
CA PHE A 231 11.00 -16.29 3.98
C PHE A 231 10.38 -17.10 5.13
N ASN A 232 10.93 -18.25 5.44
CA ASN A 232 10.43 -19.17 6.46
C ASN A 232 10.67 -18.73 7.92
N ASP A 233 11.01 -17.47 8.13
CA ASP A 233 11.06 -16.73 9.40
C ASP A 233 10.02 -15.60 9.47
N ILE A 234 9.18 -15.46 8.43
CA ILE A 234 8.09 -14.50 8.35
C ILE A 234 6.77 -15.26 8.45
N PHE A 235 5.85 -14.80 9.29
CA PHE A 235 4.50 -15.37 9.39
C PHE A 235 3.75 -15.20 8.06
N ASP A 236 3.03 -16.25 7.66
CA ASP A 236 2.20 -16.25 6.44
C ASP A 236 0.84 -15.57 6.72
N ASP A 237 0.91 -14.31 7.17
CA ASP A 237 -0.24 -13.44 7.41
C ASP A 237 -0.14 -12.14 6.61
N ALA A 238 -1.18 -11.31 6.68
CA ALA A 238 -1.23 -10.07 5.90
C ALA A 238 -0.02 -9.15 6.18
N LEU A 239 0.44 -9.08 7.43
CA LEU A 239 1.60 -8.25 7.79
C LEU A 239 2.89 -8.75 7.13
N GLY A 240 3.11 -10.07 7.09
CA GLY A 240 4.24 -10.69 6.38
C GLY A 240 4.20 -10.40 4.88
N HIS A 241 3.01 -10.49 4.27
CA HIS A 241 2.81 -10.19 2.85
C HIS A 241 3.12 -8.72 2.53
N TYR A 242 2.67 -7.78 3.35
CA TYR A 242 2.95 -6.34 3.18
C TYR A 242 4.42 -6.01 3.35
N GLN A 243 5.14 -6.74 4.22
CA GLN A 243 6.59 -6.58 4.36
C GLN A 243 7.34 -6.89 3.06
N LEU A 244 6.97 -7.98 2.39
CA LEU A 244 7.54 -8.33 1.09
C LEU A 244 7.09 -7.36 -0.01
N GLN A 245 5.81 -6.99 -0.07
CA GLN A 245 5.24 -6.05 -1.02
C GLN A 245 6.00 -4.71 -1.01
N LEU A 246 6.14 -4.09 0.15
CA LEU A 246 6.86 -2.82 0.29
C LEU A 246 8.34 -2.93 -0.03
N SER A 247 8.97 -4.09 0.23
CA SER A 247 10.35 -4.33 -0.13
C SER A 247 10.54 -4.51 -1.65
N LEU A 248 9.55 -5.05 -2.38
CA LEU A 248 9.56 -5.09 -3.85
C LEU A 248 9.47 -3.68 -4.45
N TYR A 249 8.62 -2.82 -3.91
CA TYR A 249 8.55 -1.42 -4.33
C TYR A 249 9.85 -0.66 -4.01
N GLN A 250 10.43 -0.88 -2.83
CA GLN A 250 11.73 -0.32 -2.48
C GLN A 250 12.80 -0.71 -3.50
N GLN A 251 12.85 -1.99 -3.88
CA GLN A 251 13.83 -2.47 -4.85
C GLN A 251 13.74 -1.71 -6.17
N CYS A 252 12.53 -1.44 -6.68
CA CYS A 252 12.35 -0.62 -7.88
C CYS A 252 12.95 0.79 -7.70
N ILE A 253 12.67 1.44 -6.58
CA ILE A 253 13.17 2.78 -6.28
C ILE A 253 14.71 2.78 -6.17
N GLU A 254 15.29 1.79 -5.50
CA GLU A 254 16.75 1.64 -5.34
C GLU A 254 17.47 1.30 -6.64
N ASN A 255 16.80 0.65 -7.60
CA ASN A 255 17.34 0.44 -8.94
C ASN A 255 17.61 1.75 -9.71
N LEU A 256 17.01 2.85 -9.28
CA LEU A 256 17.29 4.21 -9.80
C LEU A 256 18.42 4.92 -9.02
N GLY A 257 19.10 4.24 -8.08
CA GLY A 257 20.11 4.86 -7.21
C GLY A 257 19.52 5.78 -6.13
N LEU A 258 18.21 5.71 -5.88
CA LEU A 258 17.53 6.49 -4.84
C LEU A 258 17.56 5.73 -3.51
N LYS A 259 17.88 6.46 -2.42
CA LYS A 259 18.01 5.86 -1.08
C LYS A 259 16.65 5.74 -0.40
N VAL A 260 16.19 4.54 -0.10
CA VAL A 260 15.02 4.27 0.76
C VAL A 260 15.49 3.98 2.18
N ILE A 261 14.96 4.70 3.16
CA ILE A 261 15.33 4.62 4.57
C ILE A 261 14.24 4.00 5.45
N GLY A 262 13.07 3.76 4.89
CA GLY A 262 11.97 3.19 5.66
C GLY A 262 10.77 2.76 4.84
N ARG A 263 10.03 1.84 5.41
CA ARG A 263 8.76 1.28 4.92
C ARG A 263 7.80 1.22 6.08
N ARG A 264 6.53 1.60 5.85
CA ARG A 264 5.49 1.58 6.86
C ARG A 264 4.16 1.15 6.26
N VAL A 265 3.44 0.30 6.95
CA VAL A 265 2.01 0.17 6.77
C VAL A 265 1.32 1.20 7.66
N ILE A 266 0.37 1.91 7.10
CA ILE A 266 -0.55 2.77 7.82
C ILE A 266 -1.87 2.01 7.89
N TRP A 267 -2.07 1.35 9.04
CA TRP A 267 -3.27 0.55 9.26
C TRP A 267 -4.39 1.45 9.76
N LEU A 268 -5.39 1.64 8.92
CA LEU A 268 -6.55 2.47 9.18
C LEU A 268 -7.59 1.64 9.95
N LEU A 269 -8.02 2.13 11.11
CA LEU A 269 -8.89 1.40 12.01
C LEU A 269 -10.36 1.83 11.88
N PRO A 270 -11.31 0.94 12.20
CA PRO A 270 -12.74 1.21 12.05
C PRO A 270 -13.29 2.23 13.07
N ASP A 271 -12.50 2.66 14.03
CA ASP A 271 -12.84 3.74 14.98
C ASP A 271 -12.44 5.14 14.51
N GLY A 272 -11.75 5.25 13.39
CA GLY A 272 -11.25 6.51 12.84
C GLY A 272 -9.82 6.85 13.26
N SER A 273 -9.16 5.97 14.01
CA SER A 273 -7.74 6.06 14.33
C SER A 273 -6.88 5.28 13.33
N TYR A 274 -5.56 5.35 13.48
CA TYR A 274 -4.63 4.58 12.67
C TYR A 274 -3.40 4.15 13.45
N GLU A 275 -2.74 3.09 12.98
CA GLU A 275 -1.45 2.65 13.49
C GLU A 275 -0.36 2.75 12.41
N LYS A 276 0.85 3.13 12.82
CA LYS A 276 2.05 3.15 11.97
C LYS A 276 2.92 1.95 12.26
N ILE A 277 2.93 0.96 11.37
CA ILE A 277 3.68 -0.28 11.55
C ILE A 277 4.93 -0.23 10.69
N LYS A 278 6.10 -0.32 11.34
CA LYS A 278 7.39 -0.34 10.64
C LYS A 278 7.64 -1.73 10.04
N MET A 279 7.94 -1.77 8.73
CA MET A 279 8.28 -3.00 8.01
C MET A 279 9.79 -3.22 7.97
N LYS A 280 10.22 -4.49 8.07
CA LYS A 280 11.62 -4.87 7.87
C LYS A 280 12.01 -4.80 6.40
N ASP A 281 13.30 -4.71 6.14
CA ASP A 281 13.89 -4.71 4.80
C ASP A 281 14.15 -6.13 4.34
N GLU A 282 13.52 -6.52 3.23
CA GLU A 282 13.67 -7.84 2.64
C GLU A 282 14.27 -7.78 1.22
N VAL A 283 14.74 -6.61 0.80
CA VAL A 283 15.22 -6.38 -0.58
C VAL A 283 16.31 -7.37 -0.99
N GLU A 284 17.29 -7.63 -0.13
CA GLU A 284 18.39 -8.54 -0.47
C GLU A 284 17.91 -9.99 -0.63
N ARG A 285 16.99 -10.44 0.24
CA ARG A 285 16.40 -11.78 0.12
C ARG A 285 15.52 -11.91 -1.11
N LEU A 286 14.77 -10.85 -1.43
CA LEU A 286 13.93 -10.80 -2.64
C LEU A 286 14.78 -10.79 -3.90
N ARG A 287 15.88 -10.05 -3.95
CA ARG A 287 16.84 -10.08 -5.07
C ARG A 287 17.36 -11.50 -5.32
N PHE A 288 17.76 -12.18 -4.26
CA PHE A 288 18.17 -13.58 -4.35
C PHE A 288 17.04 -14.48 -4.85
N ALA A 289 15.87 -14.43 -4.24
CA ALA A 289 14.71 -15.27 -4.57
C ALA A 289 14.18 -15.07 -6.00
N LEU A 290 14.33 -13.87 -6.55
CA LEU A 290 13.87 -13.49 -7.89
C LEU A 290 14.99 -13.46 -8.94
N ASN A 291 16.21 -13.92 -8.61
CA ASN A 291 17.40 -13.91 -9.48
C ASN A 291 17.75 -12.51 -10.02
N ILE A 292 17.62 -11.49 -9.17
CA ILE A 292 17.92 -10.10 -9.52
C ILE A 292 19.37 -9.80 -9.10
N ASN A 293 20.30 -9.85 -10.06
CA ASN A 293 21.69 -9.54 -9.81
C ASN A 293 21.91 -8.05 -9.52
N LYS A 294 22.79 -7.74 -8.56
CA LYS A 294 23.36 -6.39 -8.42
C LYS A 294 24.29 -6.14 -9.62
N GLU A 295 24.10 -5.02 -10.29
CA GLU A 295 25.11 -4.48 -11.20
C GLU A 295 26.18 -3.75 -10.42
#